data_e2b241381d7970e3c9fe95d36838ce7d
#
_entry.id   e2b241381d7970e3c9fe95d36838ce7d
#
_cell.length_a   1.000
_cell.length_b   1.000
_cell.length_c   1.000
_cell.angle_alpha   90.00
_cell.angle_beta   90.00
_cell.angle_gamma   90.00
#
_symmetry.space_group_name_H-M   'P 1'
#
loop_
_entity.id
_entity.type
_entity.pdbx_description
1 polymer ?
#
loop_
_entity_poly.entity_id
_entity_poly.type
_entity_poly.pdbx_seq_one_letter_code
_entity_poly.pdbx_strand_id
1 'polypeptide(L)'
;MDSVTAAQYLILKDSFARKGVNINATYTPAGDIDYIYVVDRLLARGENVEQLLGAMPGLRRADANEQSEVDGLVRLATDQFSIDQAESGALTVPELLDLMDERLENSPRAGREEPLLTPVHIVYITKITPAGEPDVPGGATGPWPPPNPAGGGNGVKIGISDTGLQPNLSQYSWMTNVTGDPERPGRTLPNGQQRIRPYAGHGTFAAGAAKCTAPNAAVFVNDHFTESEGEAEDVIIRKLDELITAQSPDLVCLPAGLYARNNWPSLPFNQLHQMHPNLTLVASAGNDHTDKAFYPAAYPWAIGVGALATDQVNRAWFSNYGNWVDIFALGEGLINAYAHGEYIYHEKPKAPAKEIFSGLARWSGTSFSAPLVAGLIASQIPHSGSAAAAARAVLQRAQAQAIPGVGPALVV
;
A
#
# COMPACT_ATOMS: atom_id res chain seq x y z
N MET A 1 -17.90 7.40 -10.41
CA MET A 1 -16.58 6.69 -10.50
C MET A 1 -15.85 7.28 -11.69
N ASP A 2 -14.68 7.84 -11.48
CA ASP A 2 -13.85 8.20 -12.63
C ASP A 2 -13.37 6.95 -13.38
N SER A 3 -12.99 7.11 -14.63
CA SER A 3 -12.62 5.97 -15.49
C SER A 3 -11.36 5.23 -15.02
N VAL A 4 -10.56 5.84 -14.18
CA VAL A 4 -9.28 5.34 -13.67
C VAL A 4 -9.52 4.42 -12.48
N THR A 5 -10.30 4.86 -11.49
CA THR A 5 -10.71 4.04 -10.34
C THR A 5 -11.42 2.76 -10.81
N ALA A 6 -12.25 2.88 -11.86
CA ALA A 6 -12.90 1.73 -12.45
C ALA A 6 -11.90 0.75 -13.08
N ALA A 7 -10.88 1.24 -13.80
CA ALA A 7 -9.89 0.39 -14.45
C ALA A 7 -9.06 -0.40 -13.42
N GLN A 8 -8.54 0.25 -12.38
CA GLN A 8 -7.79 -0.42 -11.33
C GLN A 8 -8.64 -1.47 -10.60
N TYR A 9 -9.86 -1.13 -10.21
CA TYR A 9 -10.76 -2.08 -9.55
C TYR A 9 -11.05 -3.31 -10.43
N LEU A 10 -11.22 -3.13 -11.74
CA LEU A 10 -11.43 -4.25 -12.67
C LEU A 10 -10.20 -5.14 -12.79
N ILE A 11 -8.99 -4.56 -12.80
CA ILE A 11 -7.73 -5.32 -12.79
C ILE A 11 -7.63 -6.15 -11.50
N LEU A 12 -7.88 -5.55 -10.34
CA LEU A 12 -7.92 -6.24 -9.05
C LEU A 12 -8.95 -7.38 -9.07
N LYS A 13 -10.18 -7.08 -9.48
CA LYS A 13 -11.28 -8.06 -9.52
C LYS A 13 -10.96 -9.26 -10.39
N ASP A 14 -10.44 -9.03 -11.59
CA ASP A 14 -10.03 -10.09 -12.51
C ASP A 14 -8.88 -10.93 -11.93
N SER A 15 -7.92 -10.30 -11.28
CA SER A 15 -6.79 -10.99 -10.65
C SER A 15 -7.22 -11.87 -9.48
N PHE A 16 -8.08 -11.37 -8.60
CA PHE A 16 -8.62 -12.16 -7.48
C PHE A 16 -9.50 -13.31 -7.98
N ALA A 17 -10.31 -13.09 -9.03
CA ALA A 17 -11.11 -14.15 -9.64
C ALA A 17 -10.26 -15.31 -10.18
N ARG A 18 -9.07 -15.03 -10.75
CA ARG A 18 -8.11 -16.06 -11.15
C ARG A 18 -7.58 -16.90 -9.99
N LYS A 19 -7.55 -16.35 -8.78
CA LYS A 19 -7.20 -17.07 -7.55
C LYS A 19 -8.40 -17.81 -6.93
N GLY A 20 -9.58 -17.74 -7.54
CA GLY A 20 -10.83 -18.29 -6.99
C GLY A 20 -11.42 -17.46 -5.86
N VAL A 21 -10.96 -16.22 -5.67
CA VAL A 21 -11.45 -15.29 -4.64
C VAL A 21 -12.30 -14.21 -5.31
N ASN A 22 -13.50 -13.99 -4.79
CA ASN A 22 -14.37 -12.92 -5.26
C ASN A 22 -14.21 -11.68 -4.37
N ILE A 23 -13.97 -10.54 -4.99
CA ILE A 23 -13.94 -9.24 -4.31
C ILE A 23 -15.06 -8.34 -4.83
N ASN A 24 -15.51 -7.45 -3.97
CA ASN A 24 -16.47 -6.41 -4.34
C ASN A 24 -16.07 -5.08 -3.71
N ALA A 25 -16.71 -4.00 -4.12
CA ALA A 25 -16.51 -2.67 -3.59
C ALA A 25 -17.82 -2.07 -3.13
N THR A 26 -17.79 -1.26 -2.09
CA THR A 26 -18.87 -0.33 -1.76
C THR A 26 -18.57 1.02 -2.36
N TYR A 27 -19.61 1.84 -2.45
CA TYR A 27 -19.51 3.15 -3.10
C TYR A 27 -20.07 4.25 -2.20
N THR A 28 -19.41 5.39 -2.21
CA THR A 28 -19.93 6.60 -1.58
C THR A 28 -21.17 7.11 -2.33
N PRO A 29 -21.98 8.01 -1.73
CA PRO A 29 -23.09 8.64 -2.43
C PRO A 29 -22.66 9.40 -3.71
N ALA A 30 -21.40 9.83 -3.80
CA ALA A 30 -20.82 10.47 -5.00
C ALA A 30 -20.45 9.44 -6.10
N GLY A 31 -20.51 8.14 -5.80
CA GLY A 31 -20.18 7.06 -6.73
C GLY A 31 -18.71 6.66 -6.76
N ASP A 32 -17.90 7.15 -5.83
CA ASP A 32 -16.50 6.75 -5.66
C ASP A 32 -16.42 5.48 -4.82
N ILE A 33 -15.36 4.68 -5.00
CA ILE A 33 -15.13 3.50 -4.17
C ILE A 33 -14.91 3.92 -2.72
N ASP A 34 -15.73 3.36 -1.81
CA ASP A 34 -15.60 3.58 -0.39
C ASP A 34 -14.55 2.63 0.22
N TYR A 35 -14.73 1.31 0.02
CA TYR A 35 -13.73 0.29 0.35
C TYR A 35 -13.91 -0.96 -0.52
N ILE A 36 -12.85 -1.78 -0.61
CA ILE A 36 -12.83 -3.05 -1.36
C ILE A 36 -12.71 -4.19 -0.36
N TYR A 37 -13.45 -5.28 -0.56
CA TYR A 37 -13.54 -6.38 0.38
C TYR A 37 -13.73 -7.75 -0.30
N VAL A 38 -13.37 -8.83 0.41
CA VAL A 38 -13.66 -10.21 0.00
C VAL A 38 -15.13 -10.51 0.27
N VAL A 39 -15.86 -10.96 -0.75
CA VAL A 39 -17.34 -11.02 -0.77
C VAL A 39 -17.93 -11.88 0.35
N ASP A 40 -17.27 -12.96 0.73
CA ASP A 40 -17.81 -13.99 1.61
C ASP A 40 -16.97 -14.19 2.89
N ARG A 41 -16.12 -13.21 3.24
CA ARG A 41 -15.21 -13.31 4.38
C ARG A 41 -15.28 -12.08 5.27
N LEU A 42 -15.23 -12.40 6.56
CA LEU A 42 -15.21 -11.44 7.67
C LEU A 42 -14.01 -11.74 8.56
N LEU A 43 -13.56 -10.75 9.31
CA LEU A 43 -12.51 -10.89 10.33
C LEU A 43 -13.03 -10.48 11.70
N ALA A 44 -12.65 -11.26 12.71
CA ALA A 44 -12.90 -10.98 14.10
C ALA A 44 -11.67 -11.34 14.95
N ARG A 45 -11.55 -10.76 16.13
CA ARG A 45 -10.64 -11.29 17.14
C ARG A 45 -11.15 -12.62 17.68
N GLY A 46 -10.22 -13.55 17.93
CA GLY A 46 -10.55 -14.90 18.42
C GLY A 46 -11.43 -14.91 19.68
N GLU A 47 -11.20 -13.96 20.58
CA GLU A 47 -11.95 -13.79 21.83
C GLU A 47 -13.42 -13.42 21.61
N ASN A 48 -13.74 -12.78 20.50
CA ASN A 48 -15.11 -12.33 20.19
C ASN A 48 -15.91 -13.37 19.40
N VAL A 49 -15.28 -14.43 18.90
CA VAL A 49 -15.89 -15.35 17.92
C VAL A 49 -17.11 -16.06 18.47
N GLU A 50 -17.05 -16.60 19.69
CA GLU A 50 -18.18 -17.34 20.29
C GLU A 50 -19.39 -16.42 20.52
N GLN A 51 -19.16 -15.18 20.92
CA GLN A 51 -20.21 -14.17 21.04
C GLN A 51 -20.87 -13.90 19.67
N LEU A 52 -20.05 -13.74 18.63
CA LEU A 52 -20.51 -13.45 17.27
C LEU A 52 -21.33 -14.63 16.69
N LEU A 53 -20.83 -15.86 16.85
CA LEU A 53 -21.52 -17.07 16.39
C LEU A 53 -22.86 -17.27 17.12
N GLY A 54 -22.92 -16.97 18.42
CA GLY A 54 -24.15 -17.03 19.19
C GLY A 54 -25.17 -15.96 18.84
N ALA A 55 -24.72 -14.79 18.41
CA ALA A 55 -25.59 -13.66 18.06
C ALA A 55 -26.16 -13.73 16.64
N MET A 56 -25.49 -14.47 15.73
CA MET A 56 -25.83 -14.51 14.31
C MET A 56 -25.97 -15.93 13.77
N PRO A 57 -27.20 -16.47 13.70
CA PRO A 57 -27.45 -17.73 13.01
C PRO A 57 -26.97 -17.68 11.55
N GLY A 58 -26.22 -18.69 11.12
CA GLY A 58 -25.65 -18.77 9.77
C GLY A 58 -24.23 -18.21 9.64
N LEU A 59 -23.70 -17.51 10.66
CA LEU A 59 -22.29 -17.20 10.76
C LEU A 59 -21.52 -18.45 11.21
N ARG A 60 -20.42 -18.77 10.58
CA ARG A 60 -19.56 -19.91 10.93
C ARG A 60 -18.07 -19.53 10.79
N ARG A 61 -17.20 -20.32 11.38
CA ARG A 61 -15.77 -20.20 11.07
C ARG A 61 -15.55 -20.55 9.61
N ALA A 62 -14.66 -19.83 8.92
CA ALA A 62 -14.21 -20.21 7.59
C ALA A 62 -13.52 -21.59 7.64
N ASP A 63 -13.42 -22.29 6.53
CA ASP A 63 -12.77 -23.60 6.45
C ASP A 63 -11.28 -23.49 6.81
N ALA A 64 -10.67 -24.58 7.26
CA ALA A 64 -9.31 -24.58 7.81
C ALA A 64 -8.27 -24.02 6.84
N ASN A 65 -8.44 -24.27 5.54
CA ASN A 65 -7.56 -23.76 4.47
C ASN A 65 -7.82 -22.29 4.09
N GLU A 66 -8.83 -21.67 4.68
CA GLU A 66 -9.25 -20.29 4.44
C GLU A 66 -9.12 -19.41 5.69
N GLN A 67 -8.65 -19.96 6.81
CA GLN A 67 -8.45 -19.23 8.04
C GLN A 67 -7.34 -18.18 7.89
N SER A 68 -7.40 -17.15 8.74
CA SER A 68 -6.30 -16.21 8.90
C SER A 68 -5.11 -16.92 9.53
N GLU A 69 -3.93 -16.69 8.96
CA GLU A 69 -2.67 -17.16 9.53
C GLU A 69 -2.06 -16.16 10.51
N VAL A 70 -2.77 -15.07 10.82
CA VAL A 70 -2.37 -14.07 11.82
C VAL A 70 -2.91 -14.47 13.18
N ASP A 71 -2.02 -14.63 14.14
CA ASP A 71 -2.38 -15.00 15.51
C ASP A 71 -3.39 -14.02 16.11
N GLY A 72 -4.41 -14.57 16.77
CA GLY A 72 -5.48 -13.79 17.41
C GLY A 72 -6.58 -13.34 16.45
N LEU A 73 -6.47 -13.53 15.15
CA LEU A 73 -7.50 -13.23 14.16
C LEU A 73 -8.14 -14.50 13.61
N VAL A 74 -9.45 -14.46 13.41
CA VAL A 74 -10.25 -15.57 12.86
C VAL A 74 -11.04 -15.07 11.68
N ARG A 75 -10.94 -15.77 10.55
CA ARG A 75 -11.88 -15.58 9.44
C ARG A 75 -13.19 -16.28 9.70
N LEU A 76 -14.26 -15.54 9.50
CA LEU A 76 -15.62 -16.04 9.54
C LEU A 76 -16.24 -16.02 8.15
N ALA A 77 -17.16 -16.93 7.91
CA ALA A 77 -17.93 -17.04 6.68
C ALA A 77 -19.42 -17.17 7.01
N THR A 78 -20.28 -16.94 6.05
CA THR A 78 -21.70 -17.23 6.18
C THR A 78 -22.25 -17.76 4.88
N ASP A 79 -23.16 -18.75 4.99
CA ASP A 79 -23.86 -19.33 3.84
C ASP A 79 -24.97 -18.39 3.31
N GLN A 80 -25.18 -17.24 3.96
CA GLN A 80 -26.18 -16.24 3.60
C GLN A 80 -25.64 -15.11 2.70
N PHE A 81 -24.39 -15.21 2.23
CA PHE A 81 -23.82 -14.20 1.32
C PHE A 81 -24.30 -14.41 -0.10
N SER A 82 -24.72 -13.33 -0.74
CA SER A 82 -24.93 -13.28 -2.17
C SER A 82 -23.89 -12.40 -2.85
N ILE A 83 -23.38 -12.88 -3.99
CA ILE A 83 -22.53 -12.10 -4.90
C ILE A 83 -23.40 -11.14 -5.70
N ASP A 84 -24.67 -11.49 -5.92
CA ASP A 84 -25.65 -10.72 -6.67
C ASP A 84 -26.89 -10.45 -5.80
N GLN A 85 -27.29 -9.19 -5.68
CA GLN A 85 -28.55 -8.79 -5.01
C GLN A 85 -29.80 -9.45 -5.63
N ALA A 86 -29.65 -10.11 -6.79
CA ALA A 86 -30.73 -10.80 -7.49
C ALA A 86 -31.12 -12.15 -6.91
N GLU A 87 -30.29 -12.75 -6.03
CA GLU A 87 -30.68 -13.97 -5.30
C GLU A 87 -31.48 -13.58 -4.07
N SER A 88 -32.77 -13.76 -4.14
CA SER A 88 -33.75 -13.34 -3.13
C SER A 88 -33.41 -13.88 -1.74
N GLY A 89 -33.02 -13.00 -0.82
CA GLY A 89 -32.93 -13.25 0.60
C GLY A 89 -31.54 -13.39 1.20
N ALA A 90 -30.46 -13.33 0.42
CA ALA A 90 -29.10 -13.33 0.94
C ALA A 90 -28.58 -11.90 1.13
N LEU A 91 -27.94 -11.65 2.27
CA LEU A 91 -27.33 -10.36 2.58
C LEU A 91 -25.92 -10.26 1.98
N THR A 92 -25.54 -9.09 1.54
CA THR A 92 -24.13 -8.76 1.25
C THR A 92 -23.34 -8.57 2.55
N VAL A 93 -21.99 -8.66 2.50
CA VAL A 93 -21.14 -8.38 3.68
C VAL A 93 -21.42 -7.00 4.29
N PRO A 94 -21.55 -5.89 3.52
CA PRO A 94 -21.91 -4.60 4.09
C PRO A 94 -23.26 -4.61 4.82
N GLU A 95 -24.31 -5.16 4.22
CA GLU A 95 -25.66 -5.23 4.84
C GLU A 95 -25.67 -6.07 6.12
N LEU A 96 -24.91 -7.16 6.14
CA LEU A 96 -24.73 -7.96 7.33
C LEU A 96 -24.05 -7.15 8.45
N LEU A 97 -22.99 -6.43 8.12
CA LEU A 97 -22.26 -5.60 9.08
C LEU A 97 -23.11 -4.43 9.59
N ASP A 98 -23.97 -3.84 8.75
CA ASP A 98 -24.91 -2.80 9.16
C ASP A 98 -25.92 -3.37 10.20
N LEU A 99 -26.44 -4.57 9.98
CA LEU A 99 -27.29 -5.26 10.96
C LEU A 99 -26.55 -5.58 12.27
N MET A 100 -25.25 -5.90 12.18
CA MET A 100 -24.41 -6.16 13.36
C MET A 100 -24.15 -4.89 14.15
N ASP A 101 -23.94 -3.77 13.47
CA ASP A 101 -23.75 -2.47 14.10
C ASP A 101 -24.99 -2.06 14.90
N GLU A 102 -26.19 -2.40 14.40
CA GLU A 102 -27.44 -2.15 15.12
C GLU A 102 -27.66 -3.10 16.31
N ARG A 103 -27.36 -4.39 16.15
CA ARG A 103 -27.71 -5.42 17.14
C ARG A 103 -26.70 -5.60 18.26
N LEU A 104 -25.41 -5.47 17.95
CA LEU A 104 -24.32 -5.77 18.89
C LEU A 104 -23.51 -4.54 19.28
N GLU A 105 -23.98 -3.34 18.93
CA GLU A 105 -23.19 -2.14 19.14
C GLU A 105 -21.74 -2.34 18.65
N ASN A 106 -21.60 -2.96 17.46
CA ASN A 106 -20.32 -3.23 16.81
C ASN A 106 -19.55 -1.91 16.50
N SER A 107 -20.14 -0.79 16.85
CA SER A 107 -19.66 0.55 16.55
C SER A 107 -18.67 1.06 17.59
N PRO A 108 -17.60 1.76 17.21
CA PRO A 108 -16.79 2.57 18.11
C PRO A 108 -17.58 3.60 18.91
N ARG A 109 -18.80 3.99 18.44
CA ARG A 109 -19.73 4.83 19.20
C ARG A 109 -20.13 4.25 20.55
N ALA A 110 -19.99 2.93 20.74
CA ALA A 110 -20.18 2.25 22.02
C ALA A 110 -18.95 2.34 22.96
N GLY A 111 -17.96 3.18 22.65
CA GLY A 111 -16.74 3.32 23.46
C GLY A 111 -15.68 2.25 23.17
N ARG A 112 -15.78 1.54 22.06
CA ARG A 112 -14.78 0.57 21.60
C ARG A 112 -13.70 1.26 20.77
N GLU A 113 -12.45 0.82 20.93
CA GLU A 113 -11.34 1.30 20.13
C GLU A 113 -11.31 0.67 18.74
N GLU A 114 -11.96 -0.50 18.58
CA GLU A 114 -12.02 -1.25 17.30
C GLU A 114 -13.35 -1.99 17.18
N PRO A 115 -13.79 -2.34 15.95
CA PRO A 115 -15.02 -3.12 15.73
C PRO A 115 -14.84 -4.58 16.17
N LEU A 116 -15.95 -5.24 16.50
CA LEU A 116 -15.97 -6.68 16.81
C LEU A 116 -15.79 -7.53 15.55
N LEU A 117 -16.29 -7.04 14.43
CA LEU A 117 -16.35 -7.73 13.15
C LEU A 117 -16.12 -6.75 12.02
N THR A 118 -15.24 -7.10 11.08
CA THR A 118 -14.96 -6.29 9.87
C THR A 118 -15.07 -7.16 8.61
N PRO A 119 -15.30 -6.58 7.44
CA PRO A 119 -15.02 -7.32 6.21
C PRO A 119 -13.52 -7.64 6.14
N VAL A 120 -13.14 -8.65 5.38
CA VAL A 120 -11.74 -8.80 4.94
C VAL A 120 -11.49 -7.75 3.85
N HIS A 121 -10.81 -6.66 4.20
CA HIS A 121 -10.50 -5.61 3.23
C HIS A 121 -9.35 -6.03 2.30
N ILE A 122 -9.24 -5.33 1.19
CA ILE A 122 -8.11 -5.47 0.27
C ILE A 122 -7.14 -4.31 0.48
N VAL A 123 -5.89 -4.65 0.82
CA VAL A 123 -4.74 -3.73 0.75
C VAL A 123 -4.27 -3.68 -0.70
N TYR A 124 -4.06 -2.51 -1.23
CA TYR A 124 -3.60 -2.32 -2.61
C TYR A 124 -2.54 -1.25 -2.72
N ILE A 125 -1.69 -1.39 -3.72
CA ILE A 125 -0.73 -0.35 -4.10
C ILE A 125 -1.52 0.91 -4.40
N THR A 126 -1.09 2.03 -3.80
CA THR A 126 -1.87 3.27 -3.85
C THR A 126 -2.21 3.64 -5.27
N LYS A 127 -3.49 3.90 -5.49
CA LYS A 127 -4.11 4.17 -6.78
C LYS A 127 -3.27 5.10 -7.62
N ILE A 128 -3.08 4.70 -8.84
CA ILE A 128 -2.46 5.51 -9.86
C ILE A 128 -3.57 6.36 -10.49
N THR A 129 -3.47 7.67 -10.35
CA THR A 129 -4.40 8.63 -10.98
C THR A 129 -4.09 8.77 -12.47
N PRO A 130 -4.83 9.58 -13.27
CA PRO A 130 -4.55 9.78 -14.70
C PRO A 130 -3.12 10.24 -15.05
N ALA A 131 -2.33 10.68 -14.04
CA ALA A 131 -0.89 10.90 -14.17
C ALA A 131 -0.07 9.69 -13.72
N GLY A 132 -0.68 8.56 -13.41
CA GLY A 132 -0.20 7.53 -12.54
C GLY A 132 0.41 6.32 -13.18
N GLU A 133 0.19 6.05 -14.44
CA GLU A 133 0.95 5.01 -15.13
C GLU A 133 2.34 5.54 -15.49
N PRO A 134 3.37 4.67 -15.50
CA PRO A 134 4.73 5.10 -15.78
C PRO A 134 4.85 5.68 -17.19
N ASP A 135 5.69 6.71 -17.33
CA ASP A 135 6.05 7.31 -18.61
C ASP A 135 7.51 7.07 -18.94
N VAL A 136 7.83 7.02 -20.25
CA VAL A 136 9.23 7.01 -20.70
C VAL A 136 9.86 8.37 -20.39
N PRO A 137 10.95 8.38 -19.59
CA PRO A 137 11.59 9.63 -19.17
C PRO A 137 12.54 10.14 -20.25
N GLY A 138 12.05 10.79 -21.27
CA GLY A 138 12.80 11.20 -22.44
C GLY A 138 14.19 11.77 -22.13
N GLY A 139 15.25 11.06 -22.56
CA GLY A 139 16.65 11.49 -22.43
C GLY A 139 17.25 11.36 -21.02
N ALA A 140 16.54 10.91 -20.02
CA ALA A 140 17.09 10.67 -18.68
C ALA A 140 18.05 9.48 -18.67
N THR A 141 19.18 9.64 -17.98
CA THR A 141 20.22 8.60 -17.85
C THR A 141 20.40 8.13 -16.40
N GLY A 142 19.66 8.68 -15.46
CA GLY A 142 19.72 8.37 -14.03
C GLY A 142 18.46 8.79 -13.29
N PRO A 143 18.44 8.57 -11.96
CA PRO A 143 17.28 8.86 -11.14
C PRO A 143 17.08 10.36 -10.91
N TRP A 144 15.84 10.72 -10.63
CA TRP A 144 15.45 12.04 -10.16
C TRP A 144 14.49 11.86 -8.97
N PRO A 145 14.74 12.40 -7.79
CA PRO A 145 15.96 13.15 -7.41
C PRO A 145 17.22 12.29 -7.51
N PRO A 146 18.41 12.92 -7.68
CA PRO A 146 19.66 12.18 -7.69
C PRO A 146 19.97 11.62 -6.29
N PRO A 147 20.80 10.56 -6.20
CA PRO A 147 21.24 10.05 -4.91
C PRO A 147 21.99 11.13 -4.11
N ASN A 148 21.72 11.18 -2.80
CA ASN A 148 22.35 12.12 -1.90
C ASN A 148 23.89 11.97 -1.97
N PRO A 149 24.64 12.99 -2.44
CA PRO A 149 26.08 12.89 -2.59
C PRO A 149 26.84 12.79 -1.25
N ALA A 150 26.22 13.21 -0.15
CA ALA A 150 26.80 13.06 1.19
C ALA A 150 26.70 11.62 1.71
N GLY A 151 26.06 10.71 0.99
CA GLY A 151 25.78 9.37 1.44
C GLY A 151 24.63 9.33 2.46
N GLY A 152 24.57 8.28 3.27
CA GLY A 152 23.57 8.09 4.33
C GLY A 152 23.05 6.66 4.39
N GLY A 153 22.59 6.25 5.57
CA GLY A 153 22.05 4.92 5.79
C GLY A 153 23.08 3.80 5.96
N ASN A 154 24.31 4.12 6.30
CA ASN A 154 25.37 3.14 6.53
C ASN A 154 24.97 2.16 7.65
N GLY A 155 25.00 0.85 7.35
CA GLY A 155 24.67 -0.22 8.28
C GLY A 155 23.17 -0.33 8.59
N VAL A 156 22.32 0.44 7.91
CA VAL A 156 20.86 0.42 8.09
C VAL A 156 20.19 -0.46 7.03
N LYS A 157 19.16 -1.21 7.43
CA LYS A 157 18.36 -2.06 6.57
C LYS A 157 16.92 -1.54 6.48
N ILE A 158 16.44 -1.31 5.26
CA ILE A 158 15.06 -0.95 4.95
C ILE A 158 14.36 -2.18 4.36
N GLY A 159 13.23 -2.61 4.93
CA GLY A 159 12.33 -3.58 4.31
C GLY A 159 11.24 -2.87 3.52
N ILE A 160 10.96 -3.30 2.30
CA ILE A 160 9.88 -2.76 1.47
C ILE A 160 8.92 -3.90 1.10
N SER A 161 7.65 -3.74 1.42
CA SER A 161 6.57 -4.66 1.04
C SER A 161 5.93 -4.15 -0.26
N ASP A 162 6.21 -4.80 -1.39
CA ASP A 162 5.85 -4.31 -2.72
C ASP A 162 5.67 -5.46 -3.74
N THR A 163 5.99 -5.25 -5.01
CA THR A 163 5.87 -6.21 -6.12
C THR A 163 7.14 -7.00 -6.40
N GLY A 164 8.17 -6.90 -5.56
CA GLY A 164 9.47 -7.51 -5.80
C GLY A 164 10.39 -6.68 -6.70
N LEU A 165 11.43 -7.30 -7.23
CA LEU A 165 12.50 -6.64 -7.97
C LEU A 165 12.62 -7.13 -9.42
N GLN A 166 12.80 -6.19 -10.33
CA GLN A 166 13.20 -6.46 -11.71
C GLN A 166 14.61 -7.09 -11.77
N PRO A 167 14.91 -7.94 -12.74
CA PRO A 167 16.23 -8.50 -12.91
C PRO A 167 17.27 -7.43 -13.32
N ASN A 168 18.57 -7.78 -13.17
CA ASN A 168 19.69 -6.96 -13.66
C ASN A 168 19.85 -5.56 -13.03
N LEU A 169 19.59 -5.45 -11.72
CA LEU A 169 19.76 -4.17 -10.99
C LEU A 169 21.20 -3.65 -11.03
N SER A 170 22.19 -4.50 -11.27
CA SER A 170 23.61 -4.13 -11.36
C SER A 170 23.94 -3.11 -12.47
N GLN A 171 23.03 -2.93 -13.42
CA GLN A 171 23.17 -1.87 -14.44
C GLN A 171 22.99 -0.45 -13.89
N TYR A 172 22.38 -0.33 -12.68
CA TYR A 172 22.12 0.96 -12.05
C TYR A 172 23.07 1.18 -10.88
N SER A 173 23.98 2.14 -11.02
CA SER A 173 25.01 2.42 -10.02
C SER A 173 24.47 2.82 -8.65
N TRP A 174 23.25 3.38 -8.58
CA TRP A 174 22.59 3.76 -7.34
C TRP A 174 21.82 2.62 -6.65
N MET A 175 21.61 1.49 -7.32
CA MET A 175 20.89 0.33 -6.77
C MET A 175 21.80 -0.67 -6.05
N THR A 176 22.97 -0.26 -5.62
CA THR A 176 23.87 -1.10 -4.82
C THR A 176 23.24 -1.47 -3.48
N ASN A 177 23.45 -2.73 -3.02
CA ASN A 177 22.84 -3.27 -1.78
C ASN A 177 21.31 -3.31 -1.79
N VAL A 178 20.68 -3.38 -2.98
CA VAL A 178 19.28 -3.70 -3.14
C VAL A 178 19.15 -5.17 -3.46
N THR A 179 18.39 -5.91 -2.63
CA THR A 179 18.10 -7.33 -2.77
C THR A 179 16.63 -7.57 -2.50
N GLY A 180 16.12 -8.75 -2.82
CA GLY A 180 14.72 -9.08 -2.55
C GLY A 180 14.20 -10.21 -3.43
N ASP A 181 12.90 -10.42 -3.35
CA ASP A 181 12.23 -11.41 -4.15
C ASP A 181 12.19 -10.97 -5.62
N PRO A 182 12.35 -11.91 -6.56
CA PRO A 182 12.19 -11.58 -7.97
C PRO A 182 10.72 -11.25 -8.26
N GLU A 183 10.48 -10.14 -8.91
CA GLU A 183 9.16 -9.83 -9.42
C GLU A 183 8.76 -10.84 -10.50
N ARG A 184 7.49 -11.25 -10.50
CA ARG A 184 7.00 -12.17 -11.53
C ARG A 184 7.15 -11.58 -12.93
N PRO A 185 7.74 -12.32 -13.87
CA PRO A 185 7.94 -11.84 -15.22
C PRO A 185 6.59 -11.59 -15.91
N GLY A 186 6.56 -10.63 -16.81
CA GLY A 186 5.47 -10.43 -17.73
C GLY A 186 5.40 -11.54 -18.79
N ARG A 187 4.48 -11.40 -19.74
CA ARG A 187 4.35 -12.35 -20.86
C ARG A 187 5.45 -12.10 -21.89
N THR A 188 6.15 -13.14 -22.31
CA THR A 188 7.05 -13.06 -23.47
C THR A 188 6.24 -13.03 -24.76
N LEU A 189 6.48 -12.02 -25.60
CA LEU A 189 5.86 -11.85 -26.91
C LEU A 189 6.57 -12.72 -27.95
N PRO A 190 5.91 -13.00 -29.13
CA PRO A 190 6.52 -13.79 -30.20
C PRO A 190 7.86 -13.24 -30.75
N ASN A 191 8.09 -11.93 -30.62
CA ASN A 191 9.34 -11.27 -30.99
C ASN A 191 10.44 -11.31 -29.90
N GLY A 192 10.20 -12.03 -28.78
CA GLY A 192 11.11 -12.16 -27.67
C GLY A 192 11.07 -11.01 -26.65
N GLN A 193 10.34 -9.93 -26.91
CA GLN A 193 10.16 -8.85 -25.94
C GLN A 193 9.28 -9.30 -24.77
N GLN A 194 9.53 -8.70 -23.60
CA GLN A 194 8.65 -8.86 -22.45
C GLN A 194 7.49 -7.87 -22.53
N ARG A 195 6.27 -8.32 -22.26
CA ARG A 195 5.16 -7.42 -21.97
C ARG A 195 5.15 -7.15 -20.46
N ILE A 196 5.32 -5.90 -20.11
CA ILE A 196 5.28 -5.45 -18.72
C ILE A 196 3.82 -5.57 -18.22
N ARG A 197 3.62 -6.18 -17.06
CA ARG A 197 2.32 -6.24 -16.40
C ARG A 197 1.96 -4.87 -15.82
N PRO A 198 0.67 -4.57 -15.58
CA PRO A 198 0.30 -3.43 -14.74
C PRO A 198 1.09 -3.48 -13.42
N TYR A 199 1.55 -2.33 -12.94
CA TYR A 199 2.33 -2.16 -11.70
C TYR A 199 3.66 -2.93 -11.61
N ALA A 200 4.04 -3.73 -12.59
CA ALA A 200 5.36 -4.33 -12.63
C ALA A 200 6.44 -3.23 -12.61
N GLY A 201 7.52 -3.48 -11.86
CA GLY A 201 8.58 -2.51 -11.63
C GLY A 201 8.30 -1.53 -10.48
N HIS A 202 7.14 -1.57 -9.84
CA HIS A 202 6.79 -0.66 -8.75
C HIS A 202 7.75 -0.82 -7.56
N GLY A 203 8.00 -2.05 -7.09
CA GLY A 203 8.95 -2.32 -6.00
C GLY A 203 10.39 -1.94 -6.35
N THR A 204 10.80 -2.13 -7.60
CA THR A 204 12.11 -1.67 -8.09
C THR A 204 12.22 -0.15 -8.03
N PHE A 205 11.18 0.55 -8.47
CA PHE A 205 11.11 2.01 -8.44
C PHE A 205 11.12 2.54 -7.00
N ALA A 206 10.34 1.93 -6.11
CA ALA A 206 10.29 2.28 -4.69
C ALA A 206 11.66 2.08 -4.01
N ALA A 207 12.34 0.97 -4.28
CA ALA A 207 13.71 0.75 -3.80
C ALA A 207 14.67 1.83 -4.29
N GLY A 208 14.59 2.19 -5.57
CA GLY A 208 15.38 3.26 -6.14
C GLY A 208 15.10 4.63 -5.52
N ALA A 209 13.83 4.92 -5.18
CA ALA A 209 13.48 6.15 -4.46
C ALA A 209 14.11 6.17 -3.05
N ALA A 210 14.05 5.08 -2.29
CA ALA A 210 14.73 4.97 -0.99
C ALA A 210 16.24 5.18 -1.11
N LYS A 211 16.86 4.66 -2.17
CA LYS A 211 18.30 4.83 -2.46
C LYS A 211 18.69 6.27 -2.81
N CYS A 212 17.77 7.08 -3.32
CA CYS A 212 18.05 8.50 -3.55
C CYS A 212 18.35 9.26 -2.25
N THR A 213 17.71 8.89 -1.15
CA THR A 213 17.91 9.58 0.15
C THR A 213 18.78 8.79 1.12
N ALA A 214 18.95 7.48 0.94
CA ALA A 214 19.83 6.61 1.73
C ALA A 214 20.71 5.72 0.82
N PRO A 215 21.67 6.29 0.08
CA PRO A 215 22.43 5.54 -0.94
C PRO A 215 23.24 4.37 -0.36
N ASN A 216 23.60 4.40 0.92
CA ASN A 216 24.40 3.35 1.57
C ASN A 216 23.55 2.34 2.38
N ALA A 217 22.24 2.56 2.50
CA ALA A 217 21.37 1.59 3.17
C ALA A 217 21.25 0.29 2.37
N ALA A 218 21.14 -0.84 3.07
CA ALA A 218 20.67 -2.08 2.49
C ALA A 218 19.14 -1.99 2.34
N VAL A 219 18.62 -2.33 1.16
CA VAL A 219 17.17 -2.36 0.90
C VAL A 219 16.79 -3.76 0.50
N PHE A 220 15.76 -4.31 1.17
CA PHE A 220 15.19 -5.60 0.84
C PHE A 220 13.73 -5.42 0.41
N VAL A 221 13.38 -5.90 -0.79
CA VAL A 221 12.01 -5.77 -1.35
C VAL A 221 11.36 -7.14 -1.43
N ASN A 222 10.22 -7.32 -0.79
CA ASN A 222 9.42 -8.53 -0.91
C ASN A 222 8.35 -8.40 -2.01
N ASP A 223 8.09 -9.53 -2.70
CA ASP A 223 6.96 -9.68 -3.62
C ASP A 223 5.70 -10.08 -2.84
N HIS A 224 5.09 -9.10 -2.17
CA HIS A 224 3.86 -9.31 -1.41
C HIS A 224 2.59 -9.13 -2.25
N PHE A 225 2.67 -8.41 -3.37
CA PHE A 225 1.58 -8.13 -4.31
C PHE A 225 1.78 -8.89 -5.63
N THR A 226 1.88 -10.22 -5.54
CA THR A 226 2.41 -11.12 -6.59
C THR A 226 1.64 -11.14 -7.90
N GLU A 227 0.33 -11.07 -7.90
CA GLU A 227 -0.48 -11.27 -9.12
C GLU A 227 -1.34 -10.07 -9.49
N SER A 228 -1.58 -9.23 -8.52
CA SER A 228 -2.38 -8.02 -8.63
C SER A 228 -1.79 -6.98 -7.71
N GLU A 229 -2.15 -5.77 -7.94
CA GLU A 229 -1.80 -4.63 -7.10
C GLU A 229 -2.39 -4.71 -5.68
N GLY A 230 -3.03 -5.81 -5.31
CA GLY A 230 -3.69 -5.96 -4.02
C GLY A 230 -3.62 -7.35 -3.45
N GLU A 231 -3.84 -7.44 -2.13
CA GLU A 231 -3.92 -8.66 -1.36
C GLU A 231 -4.86 -8.47 -0.17
N ALA A 232 -5.41 -9.56 0.38
CA ALA A 232 -6.23 -9.50 1.58
C ALA A 232 -5.42 -8.95 2.75
N GLU A 233 -6.04 -8.12 3.59
CA GLU A 233 -5.33 -7.38 4.65
C GLU A 233 -4.63 -8.30 5.65
N ASP A 234 -5.24 -9.39 6.08
CA ASP A 234 -4.61 -10.34 7.00
C ASP A 234 -3.46 -11.14 6.35
N VAL A 235 -3.54 -11.41 5.05
CA VAL A 235 -2.41 -12.00 4.29
C VAL A 235 -1.23 -11.03 4.23
N ILE A 236 -1.48 -9.74 4.02
CA ILE A 236 -0.42 -8.72 4.06
C ILE A 236 0.22 -8.65 5.44
N ILE A 237 -0.57 -8.72 6.53
CA ILE A 237 -0.01 -8.70 7.89
C ILE A 237 0.89 -9.91 8.15
N ARG A 238 0.47 -11.11 7.75
CA ARG A 238 1.33 -12.30 7.83
C ARG A 238 2.65 -12.11 7.07
N LYS A 239 2.56 -11.63 5.83
CA LYS A 239 3.74 -11.37 5.00
C LYS A 239 4.65 -10.29 5.57
N LEU A 240 4.10 -9.25 6.22
CA LEU A 240 4.87 -8.24 6.93
C LEU A 240 5.55 -8.82 8.17
N ASP A 241 4.86 -9.65 8.95
CA ASP A 241 5.44 -10.37 10.09
C ASP A 241 6.62 -11.25 9.66
N GLU A 242 6.46 -12.01 8.58
CA GLU A 242 7.53 -12.82 7.98
C GLU A 242 8.73 -11.95 7.55
N LEU A 243 8.49 -10.83 6.88
CA LEU A 243 9.55 -9.89 6.49
C LEU A 243 10.30 -9.37 7.73
N ILE A 244 9.57 -8.89 8.73
CA ILE A 244 10.15 -8.34 9.96
C ILE A 244 10.98 -9.39 10.69
N THR A 245 10.44 -10.59 10.84
CA THR A 245 11.09 -11.69 11.55
C THR A 245 12.32 -12.23 10.81
N ALA A 246 12.19 -12.46 9.51
CA ALA A 246 13.25 -13.05 8.70
C ALA A 246 14.39 -12.07 8.39
N GLN A 247 14.08 -10.83 8.10
CA GLN A 247 15.05 -9.84 7.65
C GLN A 247 15.54 -8.91 8.77
N SER A 248 14.78 -8.78 9.86
CA SER A 248 15.07 -7.85 10.97
C SER A 248 15.45 -6.44 10.46
N PRO A 249 14.60 -5.78 9.67
CA PRO A 249 14.88 -4.45 9.17
C PRO A 249 14.82 -3.41 10.30
N ASP A 250 15.57 -2.32 10.18
CA ASP A 250 15.49 -1.19 11.12
C ASP A 250 14.16 -0.43 10.98
N LEU A 251 13.62 -0.40 9.76
CA LEU A 251 12.30 0.17 9.46
C LEU A 251 11.67 -0.52 8.25
N VAL A 252 10.36 -0.45 8.15
CA VAL A 252 9.58 -1.00 7.03
C VAL A 252 8.88 0.12 6.28
N CYS A 253 8.88 0.04 4.94
CA CYS A 253 8.09 0.87 4.06
C CYS A 253 6.99 0.03 3.39
N LEU A 254 5.74 0.48 3.49
CA LEU A 254 4.59 -0.10 2.82
C LEU A 254 3.96 0.95 1.89
N PRO A 255 4.33 0.96 0.61
CA PRO A 255 3.77 1.91 -0.37
C PRO A 255 2.37 1.45 -0.86
N ALA A 256 1.55 1.00 0.06
CA ALA A 256 0.21 0.47 -0.17
C ALA A 256 -0.68 0.74 1.05
N GLY A 257 -1.97 0.54 0.90
CA GLY A 257 -2.92 0.69 2.00
C GLY A 257 -4.34 0.32 1.59
N LEU A 258 -5.29 0.69 2.45
CA LEU A 258 -6.71 0.46 2.24
C LEU A 258 -7.57 1.58 2.82
N TYR A 259 -8.75 1.77 2.27
CA TYR A 259 -9.85 2.42 2.96
C TYR A 259 -10.64 1.37 3.73
N ALA A 260 -10.97 1.66 4.96
CA ALA A 260 -11.73 0.76 5.81
C ALA A 260 -13.18 1.22 5.93
N ARG A 261 -14.10 0.25 6.13
CA ARG A 261 -15.50 0.50 6.39
C ARG A 261 -15.66 1.48 7.57
N ASN A 262 -16.48 2.52 7.40
CA ASN A 262 -16.77 3.56 8.40
C ASN A 262 -15.53 4.30 8.92
N ASN A 263 -14.41 4.29 8.19
CA ASN A 263 -13.10 4.81 8.62
C ASN A 263 -12.61 4.21 9.95
N TRP A 264 -13.00 2.99 10.27
CA TRP A 264 -12.53 2.30 11.47
C TRP A 264 -11.11 1.74 11.26
N PRO A 265 -10.33 1.62 12.34
CA PRO A 265 -9.04 0.95 12.26
C PRO A 265 -9.18 -0.49 11.76
N SER A 266 -8.26 -0.92 10.90
CA SER A 266 -8.17 -2.31 10.44
C SER A 266 -7.69 -3.22 11.58
N LEU A 267 -8.41 -4.30 11.87
CA LEU A 267 -8.02 -5.27 12.90
C LEU A 267 -6.64 -5.88 12.62
N PRO A 268 -6.32 -6.32 11.39
CA PRO A 268 -5.00 -6.89 11.09
C PRO A 268 -3.84 -5.93 11.29
N PHE A 269 -3.96 -4.66 10.92
CA PHE A 269 -2.90 -3.69 11.18
C PHE A 269 -2.72 -3.39 12.67
N ASN A 270 -3.81 -3.34 13.45
CA ASN A 270 -3.71 -3.26 14.91
C ASN A 270 -3.00 -4.48 15.48
N GLN A 271 -3.26 -5.68 14.94
CA GLN A 271 -2.58 -6.90 15.35
C GLN A 271 -1.07 -6.85 15.04
N LEU A 272 -0.68 -6.36 13.86
CA LEU A 272 0.73 -6.15 13.52
C LEU A 272 1.43 -5.26 14.54
N HIS A 273 0.79 -4.15 14.93
CA HIS A 273 1.36 -3.24 15.92
C HIS A 273 1.49 -3.90 17.30
N GLN A 274 0.57 -4.76 17.70
CA GLN A 274 0.68 -5.53 18.95
C GLN A 274 1.82 -6.55 18.90
N MET A 275 2.02 -7.22 17.77
CA MET A 275 3.13 -8.17 17.54
C MET A 275 4.49 -7.45 17.50
N HIS A 276 4.53 -6.25 16.93
CA HIS A 276 5.76 -5.47 16.70
C HIS A 276 5.62 -4.03 17.22
N PRO A 277 5.51 -3.81 18.54
CA PRO A 277 5.22 -2.47 19.12
C PRO A 277 6.33 -1.43 18.90
N ASN A 278 7.53 -1.86 18.54
CA ASN A 278 8.67 -0.97 18.24
C ASN A 278 8.90 -0.78 16.73
N LEU A 279 8.02 -1.31 15.87
CA LEU A 279 8.14 -1.16 14.44
C LEU A 279 8.05 0.32 14.04
N THR A 280 9.01 0.77 13.24
CA THR A 280 8.90 2.04 12.52
C THR A 280 8.36 1.73 11.13
N LEU A 281 7.07 1.99 10.91
CA LEU A 281 6.38 1.78 9.64
C LEU A 281 6.18 3.11 8.92
N VAL A 282 6.65 3.20 7.69
CA VAL A 282 6.42 4.33 6.78
C VAL A 282 5.44 3.89 5.71
N ALA A 283 4.32 4.56 5.57
CA ALA A 283 3.25 4.16 4.66
C ALA A 283 2.78 5.32 3.76
N SER A 284 2.37 4.99 2.55
CA SER A 284 1.83 5.97 1.61
C SER A 284 0.43 6.42 2.01
N ALA A 285 0.16 7.72 1.90
CA ALA A 285 -1.11 8.31 2.29
C ALA A 285 -2.26 8.05 1.30
N GLY A 286 -1.96 7.59 0.08
CA GLY A 286 -2.96 7.37 -0.96
C GLY A 286 -3.03 8.50 -2.00
N ASN A 287 -3.67 8.22 -3.14
CA ASN A 287 -3.65 9.08 -4.33
C ASN A 287 -5.06 9.46 -4.82
N ASP A 288 -6.03 9.62 -3.92
CA ASP A 288 -7.44 9.87 -4.25
C ASP A 288 -7.89 11.30 -4.01
N HIS A 289 -6.94 12.20 -3.70
CA HIS A 289 -7.24 13.63 -3.40
C HIS A 289 -8.33 13.78 -2.33
N THR A 290 -8.27 13.00 -1.27
CA THR A 290 -9.26 13.00 -0.19
C THR A 290 -8.61 13.13 1.18
N ASP A 291 -9.38 13.58 2.16
CA ASP A 291 -8.99 13.59 3.59
C ASP A 291 -9.44 12.32 4.34
N LYS A 292 -10.08 11.38 3.64
CA LYS A 292 -10.48 10.10 4.19
C LYS A 292 -9.26 9.32 4.67
N ALA A 293 -9.34 8.77 5.89
CA ALA A 293 -8.25 7.99 6.48
C ALA A 293 -7.90 6.78 5.62
N PHE A 294 -6.60 6.65 5.28
CA PHE A 294 -6.04 5.56 4.50
C PHE A 294 -5.07 4.77 5.38
N TYR A 295 -5.38 3.51 5.65
CA TYR A 295 -4.60 2.66 6.56
C TYR A 295 -3.56 1.83 5.82
N PRO A 296 -2.32 1.67 6.39
CA PRO A 296 -1.94 2.02 7.77
C PRO A 296 -1.44 3.47 7.95
N ALA A 297 -1.33 4.30 6.92
CA ALA A 297 -0.77 5.66 7.03
C ALA A 297 -1.50 6.54 8.06
N ALA A 298 -2.79 6.32 8.28
CA ALA A 298 -3.59 7.11 9.22
C ALA A 298 -3.51 6.65 10.69
N TYR A 299 -2.69 5.64 11.01
CA TYR A 299 -2.46 5.27 12.41
C TYR A 299 -1.47 6.19 13.10
N PRO A 300 -1.70 6.55 14.38
CA PRO A 300 -0.74 7.38 15.16
C PRO A 300 0.63 6.71 15.38
N TRP A 301 0.74 5.41 15.21
CA TRP A 301 1.97 4.63 15.35
C TRP A 301 2.72 4.41 14.02
N ALA A 302 2.09 4.70 12.89
CA ALA A 302 2.71 4.69 11.57
C ALA A 302 3.12 6.11 11.16
N ILE A 303 3.88 6.22 10.08
CA ILE A 303 4.26 7.51 9.49
C ILE A 303 3.57 7.61 8.14
N GLY A 304 2.52 8.42 8.09
CA GLY A 304 1.74 8.66 6.87
C GLY A 304 2.43 9.70 5.97
N VAL A 305 2.73 9.30 4.73
CA VAL A 305 3.49 10.13 3.79
C VAL A 305 2.63 10.55 2.60
N GLY A 306 2.40 11.85 2.48
CA GLY A 306 1.78 12.49 1.33
C GLY A 306 2.79 12.91 0.25
N ALA A 307 2.30 13.30 -0.91
CA ALA A 307 3.12 13.70 -2.05
C ALA A 307 3.13 15.22 -2.26
N LEU A 308 4.31 15.78 -2.43
CA LEU A 308 4.52 17.11 -3.02
C LEU A 308 4.54 17.01 -4.55
N ALA A 309 4.10 18.05 -5.19
CA ALA A 309 4.24 18.27 -6.63
C ALA A 309 5.71 18.42 -7.03
N THR A 310 5.99 18.41 -8.32
CA THR A 310 7.35 18.58 -8.88
C THR A 310 8.03 19.87 -8.43
N ASP A 311 7.26 20.93 -8.14
CA ASP A 311 7.79 22.21 -7.63
C ASP A 311 8.18 22.17 -6.15
N GLN A 312 7.82 21.12 -5.43
CA GLN A 312 8.07 20.88 -4.01
C GLN A 312 7.57 22.02 -3.08
N VAL A 313 6.62 22.81 -3.54
CA VAL A 313 5.95 23.89 -2.78
C VAL A 313 4.47 23.61 -2.63
N ASN A 314 3.88 22.88 -3.57
CA ASN A 314 2.49 22.51 -3.54
C ASN A 314 2.32 21.02 -3.25
N ARG A 315 1.20 20.65 -2.64
CA ARG A 315 0.79 19.26 -2.55
C ARG A 315 0.49 18.75 -3.97
N ALA A 316 0.97 17.56 -4.30
CA ALA A 316 0.61 16.93 -5.56
C ALA A 316 -0.91 16.80 -5.65
N TRP A 317 -1.46 17.10 -6.82
CA TRP A 317 -2.91 17.20 -7.02
C TRP A 317 -3.67 15.91 -6.69
N PHE A 318 -3.02 14.76 -6.80
CA PHE A 318 -3.60 13.46 -6.47
C PHE A 318 -3.45 13.09 -4.97
N SER A 319 -2.49 13.67 -4.24
CA SER A 319 -2.16 13.23 -2.88
C SER A 319 -3.34 13.36 -1.94
N ASN A 320 -3.59 12.33 -1.15
CA ASN A 320 -4.44 12.45 0.02
C ASN A 320 -3.84 13.45 1.02
N TYR A 321 -4.69 13.97 1.89
CA TYR A 321 -4.36 15.02 2.84
C TYR A 321 -5.17 14.88 4.12
N GLY A 322 -4.88 15.70 5.10
CA GLY A 322 -5.55 15.71 6.39
C GLY A 322 -4.54 15.75 7.53
N ASN A 323 -5.04 15.91 8.74
CA ASN A 323 -4.21 15.98 9.95
C ASN A 323 -3.59 14.62 10.37
N TRP A 324 -3.96 13.55 9.69
CA TRP A 324 -3.38 12.22 9.84
C TRP A 324 -2.19 11.97 8.91
N VAL A 325 -1.89 12.87 7.97
CA VAL A 325 -0.68 12.82 7.14
C VAL A 325 0.44 13.52 7.88
N ASP A 326 1.47 12.75 8.26
CA ASP A 326 2.56 13.26 9.12
C ASP A 326 3.58 14.10 8.37
N ILE A 327 3.80 13.80 7.09
CA ILE A 327 4.85 14.43 6.29
C ILE A 327 4.54 14.38 4.81
N PHE A 328 4.87 15.44 4.09
CA PHE A 328 4.86 15.49 2.63
C PHE A 328 6.28 15.52 2.07
N ALA A 329 6.53 14.71 1.03
CA ALA A 329 7.80 14.70 0.29
C ALA A 329 7.51 14.60 -1.21
N LEU A 330 8.51 14.88 -2.06
CA LEU A 330 8.37 14.77 -3.51
C LEU A 330 7.71 13.44 -3.91
N GLY A 331 6.64 13.52 -4.69
CA GLY A 331 5.88 12.35 -5.16
C GLY A 331 5.43 12.44 -6.60
N GLU A 332 5.69 13.56 -7.27
CA GLU A 332 5.29 13.79 -8.65
C GLU A 332 6.49 13.88 -9.57
N GLY A 333 6.47 13.13 -10.68
CA GLY A 333 7.45 13.21 -11.74
C GLY A 333 8.82 12.61 -11.41
N LEU A 334 8.92 11.71 -10.43
CA LEU A 334 10.18 11.04 -10.13
C LEU A 334 10.65 10.20 -11.33
N ILE A 335 11.97 10.04 -11.44
CA ILE A 335 12.58 9.12 -12.42
C ILE A 335 13.39 8.08 -11.65
N ASN A 336 13.20 6.79 -11.96
CA ASN A 336 13.99 5.75 -11.32
C ASN A 336 14.07 4.46 -12.16
N ALA A 337 14.79 3.46 -11.64
CA ALA A 337 14.89 2.13 -12.23
C ALA A 337 13.51 1.51 -12.41
N TYR A 338 13.32 0.86 -13.56
CA TYR A 338 12.04 0.30 -13.97
C TYR A 338 12.25 -0.95 -14.85
N ALA A 339 11.16 -1.58 -15.25
CA ALA A 339 11.13 -2.75 -16.11
C ALA A 339 11.62 -2.43 -17.54
N HIS A 340 12.03 -3.48 -18.25
CA HIS A 340 12.32 -3.43 -19.68
C HIS A 340 11.20 -4.13 -20.45
N GLY A 341 10.69 -3.52 -21.51
CA GLY A 341 9.71 -4.18 -22.38
C GLY A 341 8.59 -3.27 -22.89
N GLU A 342 7.59 -3.91 -23.48
CA GLU A 342 6.36 -3.25 -23.97
C GLU A 342 5.36 -3.11 -22.81
N TYR A 343 4.92 -1.90 -22.55
CA TYR A 343 3.81 -1.59 -21.65
C TYR A 343 2.58 -1.18 -22.47
N ILE A 344 1.40 -1.65 -22.06
CA ILE A 344 0.13 -1.20 -22.63
C ILE A 344 -0.56 -0.38 -21.55
N TYR A 345 -0.89 0.86 -21.89
CA TYR A 345 -1.63 1.72 -20.97
C TYR A 345 -3.06 1.21 -20.77
N HIS A 346 -3.50 1.20 -19.55
CA HIS A 346 -4.82 0.75 -19.11
C HIS A 346 -5.76 1.92 -18.79
N GLU A 347 -5.21 3.11 -18.60
CA GLU A 347 -5.93 4.28 -18.14
C GLU A 347 -6.01 5.37 -19.22
N LYS A 348 -7.16 6.04 -19.28
CA LYS A 348 -7.32 7.22 -20.16
C LYS A 348 -6.47 8.40 -19.64
N PRO A 349 -5.99 9.27 -20.52
CA PRO A 349 -6.26 9.30 -21.96
C PRO A 349 -5.34 8.40 -22.79
N LYS A 350 -4.33 7.74 -22.20
CA LYS A 350 -3.33 6.96 -22.94
C LYS A 350 -3.81 5.58 -23.39
N ALA A 351 -4.72 4.95 -22.66
CA ALA A 351 -5.23 3.62 -23.01
C ALA A 351 -5.91 3.62 -24.38
N PRO A 352 -5.64 2.63 -25.24
CA PRO A 352 -4.77 1.46 -25.10
C PRO A 352 -3.41 1.63 -25.83
N ALA A 353 -2.80 2.81 -25.76
CA ALA A 353 -1.50 3.04 -26.40
C ALA A 353 -0.41 2.11 -25.83
N LYS A 354 0.67 1.95 -26.58
CA LYS A 354 1.80 1.12 -26.20
C LYS A 354 3.06 1.98 -26.10
N GLU A 355 3.91 1.63 -25.15
CA GLU A 355 5.20 2.27 -24.95
C GLU A 355 6.28 1.22 -24.69
N ILE A 356 7.53 1.51 -25.08
CA ILE A 356 8.67 0.64 -24.85
C ILE A 356 9.58 1.26 -23.80
N PHE A 357 9.70 0.58 -22.68
CA PHE A 357 10.60 0.98 -21.60
C PHE A 357 11.95 0.29 -21.71
N SER A 358 13.00 1.04 -21.38
CA SER A 358 14.39 0.60 -21.44
C SER A 358 15.08 0.67 -20.07
N GLY A 359 14.32 0.35 -19.00
CA GLY A 359 14.86 0.25 -17.66
C GLY A 359 14.71 1.50 -16.79
N LEU A 360 14.23 2.61 -17.31
CA LEU A 360 13.87 3.81 -16.55
C LEU A 360 12.42 4.17 -16.82
N ALA A 361 11.75 4.71 -15.79
CA ALA A 361 10.44 5.33 -15.94
C ALA A 361 10.40 6.68 -15.22
N ARG A 362 9.50 7.57 -15.66
CA ARG A 362 9.00 8.69 -14.88
C ARG A 362 7.67 8.27 -14.27
N TRP A 363 7.55 8.41 -12.95
CA TRP A 363 6.35 7.98 -12.27
C TRP A 363 5.97 8.92 -11.12
N SER A 364 4.70 8.89 -10.72
CA SER A 364 4.15 9.73 -9.65
C SER A 364 3.33 8.88 -8.68
N GLY A 365 3.30 9.28 -7.42
CA GLY A 365 2.50 8.61 -6.39
C GLY A 365 3.06 8.83 -4.99
N THR A 366 2.20 8.80 -3.98
CA THR A 366 2.61 8.72 -2.56
C THR A 366 3.41 7.45 -2.29
N SER A 367 3.24 6.42 -3.14
CA SER A 367 4.06 5.21 -3.16
C SER A 367 5.56 5.47 -3.35
N PHE A 368 5.93 6.61 -3.89
CA PHE A 368 7.33 7.00 -4.11
C PHE A 368 7.80 8.06 -3.13
N SER A 369 6.89 8.86 -2.57
CA SER A 369 7.19 9.74 -1.43
C SER A 369 7.53 8.94 -0.17
N ALA A 370 6.80 7.87 0.10
CA ALA A 370 7.01 7.03 1.29
C ALA A 370 8.43 6.43 1.34
N PRO A 371 8.96 5.78 0.29
CA PRO A 371 10.33 5.27 0.33
C PRO A 371 11.39 6.38 0.34
N LEU A 372 11.16 7.58 -0.24
CA LEU A 372 12.05 8.72 -0.04
C LEU A 372 12.16 9.09 1.45
N VAL A 373 11.01 9.17 2.17
CA VAL A 373 10.98 9.44 3.61
C VAL A 373 11.61 8.30 4.41
N ALA A 374 11.35 7.04 4.04
CA ALA A 374 11.99 5.88 4.67
C ALA A 374 13.53 5.96 4.55
N GLY A 375 14.05 6.36 3.39
CA GLY A 375 15.48 6.61 3.21
C GLY A 375 15.99 7.79 4.03
N LEU A 376 15.25 8.90 4.15
CA LEU A 376 15.63 10.02 5.03
C LEU A 376 15.74 9.58 6.49
N ILE A 377 14.78 8.78 6.96
CA ILE A 377 14.83 8.20 8.32
C ILE A 377 16.04 7.27 8.45
N ALA A 378 16.26 6.38 7.48
CA ALA A 378 17.42 5.47 7.46
C ALA A 378 18.76 6.24 7.52
N SER A 379 18.88 7.35 6.78
CA SER A 379 20.06 8.20 6.81
C SER A 379 20.28 8.87 8.16
N GLN A 380 19.22 9.08 8.93
CA GLN A 380 19.29 9.69 10.25
C GLN A 380 19.58 8.69 11.37
N ILE A 381 19.31 7.38 11.21
CA ILE A 381 19.50 6.35 12.26
C ILE A 381 20.91 6.34 12.86
N PRO A 382 22.02 6.40 12.06
CA PRO A 382 23.36 6.40 12.63
C PRO A 382 23.64 7.56 13.59
N HIS A 383 22.91 8.67 13.43
CA HIS A 383 23.03 9.87 14.27
C HIS A 383 22.08 9.86 15.46
N SER A 384 20.96 9.16 15.35
CA SER A 384 19.88 9.15 16.35
C SER A 384 19.88 7.91 17.25
N GLY A 385 20.60 6.85 16.85
CA GLY A 385 20.74 5.61 17.62
C GLY A 385 19.57 4.61 17.48
N SER A 386 18.41 5.02 16.92
CA SER A 386 17.30 4.12 16.62
C SER A 386 16.39 4.68 15.54
N ALA A 387 15.62 3.79 14.86
CA ALA A 387 14.65 4.19 13.84
C ALA A 387 13.57 5.13 14.39
N ALA A 388 13.04 4.85 15.58
CA ALA A 388 12.04 5.70 16.22
C ALA A 388 12.57 7.10 16.56
N ALA A 389 13.83 7.22 17.02
CA ALA A 389 14.46 8.51 17.29
C ALA A 389 14.76 9.27 15.98
N ALA A 390 15.22 8.57 14.95
CA ALA A 390 15.46 9.12 13.62
C ALA A 390 14.16 9.63 12.99
N ALA A 391 13.08 8.86 13.07
CA ALA A 391 11.77 9.26 12.61
C ALA A 391 11.28 10.55 13.28
N ARG A 392 11.37 10.63 14.60
CA ARG A 392 11.01 11.87 15.33
C ARG A 392 11.84 13.07 14.86
N ALA A 393 13.15 12.92 14.66
CA ALA A 393 14.00 14.00 14.16
C ALA A 393 13.62 14.46 12.75
N VAL A 394 13.30 13.52 11.86
CA VAL A 394 12.83 13.80 10.48
C VAL A 394 11.49 14.55 10.53
N LEU A 395 10.52 14.08 11.32
CA LEU A 395 9.21 14.73 11.47
C LEU A 395 9.31 16.12 12.08
N GLN A 396 10.16 16.31 13.10
CA GLN A 396 10.41 17.64 13.67
C GLN A 396 11.01 18.62 12.65
N ARG A 397 11.93 18.15 11.81
CA ARG A 397 12.47 18.96 10.70
C ARG A 397 11.39 19.31 9.68
N ALA A 398 10.55 18.35 9.33
CA ALA A 398 9.42 18.59 8.41
C ALA A 398 8.43 19.60 8.99
N GLN A 399 8.13 19.51 10.28
CA GLN A 399 7.26 20.45 10.96
C GLN A 399 7.85 21.88 10.96
N ALA A 400 9.17 22.00 11.16
CA ALA A 400 9.86 23.31 11.08
C ALA A 400 9.88 23.89 9.67
N GLN A 401 9.71 23.07 8.65
CA GLN A 401 9.65 23.45 7.23
C GLN A 401 8.22 23.34 6.66
N ALA A 402 7.20 23.36 7.52
CA ALA A 402 5.82 23.19 7.08
C ALA A 402 5.43 24.22 6.02
N ILE A 403 4.81 23.72 4.94
CA ILE A 403 4.35 24.54 3.83
C ILE A 403 2.90 24.99 4.13
N PRO A 404 2.60 26.30 4.11
CA PRO A 404 1.24 26.79 4.33
C PRO A 404 0.22 26.16 3.36
N GLY A 405 -0.86 25.61 3.89
CA GLY A 405 -1.91 24.94 3.10
C GLY A 405 -1.56 23.51 2.67
N VAL A 406 -0.36 23.02 2.96
CA VAL A 406 0.07 21.62 2.69
C VAL A 406 0.27 20.86 3.99
N GLY A 407 1.15 21.32 4.86
CA GLY A 407 1.51 20.66 6.11
C GLY A 407 3.02 20.47 6.29
N PRO A 408 3.45 19.62 7.25
CA PRO A 408 4.84 19.28 7.45
C PRO A 408 5.46 18.71 6.17
N ALA A 409 6.60 19.24 5.72
CA ALA A 409 7.16 18.87 4.42
C ALA A 409 8.69 18.82 4.45
N LEU A 410 9.26 17.96 3.60
CA LEU A 410 10.70 17.95 3.32
C LEU A 410 10.93 18.05 1.83
N VAL A 411 11.66 19.09 1.46
CA VAL A 411 12.20 19.28 0.11
C VAL A 411 13.47 18.42 -0.02
N VAL A 412 13.56 17.59 -1.08
CA VAL A 412 14.64 16.65 -1.36
C VAL A 412 15.34 16.99 -2.68
#